data_e5e9b2f945f4492fb0f2702a9c377939
#
_entry.id   e5e9b2f945f4492fb0f2702a9c377939
#
_cell.length_a   1.000
_cell.length_b   1.000
_cell.length_c   1.000
_cell.angle_alpha   90.00
_cell.angle_beta   90.00
_cell.angle_gamma   90.00
#
_symmetry.space_group_name_H-M   'P 1'
#
loop_
_entity.id
_entity.type
_entity.pdbx_description
1 polymer ?
#
loop_
_entity_poly.entity_id
_entity_poly.type
_entity_poly.pdbx_seq_one_letter_code
_entity_poly.pdbx_strand_id
1 'polypeptide(L)'
;LYSEKPFVLTLEEGEALRRLARKNHVWACSAPDTFLGSSLQTCKKLLDDGWIGKPLYVTMNMMSGGVETWHPAPWNYYKEGAGPLYDMGPYYFTALTALLGPMKRVCAFSGTGFSERKIWTGPRKGERIHPEVATHYSGVGELTSGVIVSLNMSFDIWKSNLPMFEIYGTEGTLEVPDPNMSGGKPRVYRKERSLDPLYEDSGKNRQKQGVSAE
;
A
#
# COMPACT_ATOMS: atom_id res chain seq x y z
N LEU A 1 -2.45 12.86 -21.56
CA LEU A 1 -1.13 12.41 -21.13
C LEU A 1 -1.29 11.32 -20.09
N TYR A 2 -0.59 10.21 -20.25
CA TYR A 2 -0.47 9.14 -19.25
C TYR A 2 1.02 8.83 -19.06
N SER A 3 1.45 8.67 -17.80
CA SER A 3 2.83 8.37 -17.46
C SER A 3 2.93 7.22 -16.45
N GLU A 4 4.14 6.69 -16.29
CA GLU A 4 4.45 5.78 -15.20
C GLU A 4 4.49 6.51 -13.85
N LYS A 5 4.41 5.71 -12.77
CA LYS A 5 4.61 6.19 -11.39
C LYS A 5 6.12 6.32 -11.07
N PRO A 6 6.51 7.18 -10.15
CA PRO A 6 5.70 8.23 -9.53
C PRO A 6 5.37 9.35 -10.53
N PHE A 7 4.20 9.97 -10.40
CA PHE A 7 3.75 10.99 -11.34
C PHE A 7 4.66 12.22 -11.36
N VAL A 8 5.12 12.63 -10.18
CA VAL A 8 6.07 13.73 -9.96
C VAL A 8 6.91 13.43 -8.72
N LEU A 9 8.01 14.14 -8.54
CA LEU A 9 8.85 14.02 -7.35
C LEU A 9 8.57 15.12 -6.32
N THR A 10 8.09 16.28 -6.76
CA THR A 10 7.79 17.41 -5.89
C THR A 10 6.36 17.93 -6.06
N LEU A 11 5.87 18.64 -5.05
CA LEU A 11 4.56 19.28 -5.09
C LEU A 11 4.52 20.38 -6.17
N GLU A 12 5.60 21.12 -6.33
CA GLU A 12 5.76 22.19 -7.31
C GLU A 12 5.61 21.67 -8.75
N GLU A 13 6.24 20.54 -9.06
CA GLU A 13 6.09 19.84 -10.35
C GLU A 13 4.64 19.43 -10.58
N GLY A 14 4.01 18.83 -9.58
CA GLY A 14 2.60 18.41 -9.63
C GLY A 14 1.66 19.56 -9.91
N GLU A 15 1.85 20.67 -9.22
CA GLU A 15 1.07 21.90 -9.44
C GLU A 15 1.31 22.52 -10.81
N ALA A 16 2.55 22.51 -11.31
CA ALA A 16 2.87 22.99 -12.65
C ALA A 16 2.19 22.14 -13.73
N LEU A 17 2.26 20.81 -13.63
CA LEU A 17 1.58 19.89 -14.54
C LEU A 17 0.07 20.06 -14.50
N ARG A 18 -0.52 20.21 -13.32
CA ARG A 18 -1.95 20.44 -13.15
C ARG A 18 -2.40 21.74 -13.84
N ARG A 19 -1.63 22.84 -13.69
CA ARG A 19 -1.90 24.11 -14.37
C ARG A 19 -1.80 24.00 -15.88
N LEU A 20 -0.75 23.33 -16.38
CA LEU A 20 -0.55 23.10 -17.82
C LEU A 20 -1.68 22.26 -18.42
N ALA A 21 -2.06 21.17 -17.77
CA ALA A 21 -3.15 20.31 -18.22
C ALA A 21 -4.47 21.09 -18.33
N ARG A 22 -4.81 21.89 -17.31
CA ARG A 22 -6.01 22.74 -17.33
C ARG A 22 -5.96 23.79 -18.43
N LYS A 23 -4.82 24.48 -18.59
CA LYS A 23 -4.63 25.52 -19.63
C LYS A 23 -4.83 24.95 -21.04
N ASN A 24 -4.39 23.73 -21.28
CA ASN A 24 -4.45 23.09 -22.59
C ASN A 24 -5.66 22.17 -22.77
N HIS A 25 -6.59 22.13 -21.79
CA HIS A 25 -7.79 21.28 -21.80
C HIS A 25 -7.48 19.79 -22.04
N VAL A 26 -6.39 19.28 -21.46
CA VAL A 26 -5.97 17.89 -21.56
C VAL A 26 -5.99 17.19 -20.20
N TRP A 27 -6.24 15.89 -20.22
CA TRP A 27 -6.08 15.06 -19.03
C TRP A 27 -4.61 14.68 -18.81
N ALA A 28 -4.17 14.77 -17.56
CA ALA A 28 -2.88 14.24 -17.12
C ALA A 28 -3.14 13.19 -16.05
N CYS A 29 -2.73 11.95 -16.33
CA CYS A 29 -2.95 10.78 -15.51
C CYS A 29 -1.64 10.01 -15.34
N SER A 30 -1.55 9.23 -14.28
CA SER A 30 -0.40 8.37 -13.98
C SER A 30 -0.85 7.00 -13.52
N ALA A 31 0.00 6.00 -13.74
CA ALA A 31 -0.06 4.74 -13.01
C ALA A 31 0.01 5.02 -11.49
N PRO A 32 -0.46 4.10 -10.63
CA PRO A 32 -0.92 2.76 -10.96
C PRO A 32 -2.39 2.72 -11.39
N ASP A 33 -2.74 1.73 -12.19
CA ASP A 33 -4.10 1.40 -12.62
C ASP A 33 -4.69 0.18 -11.90
N THR A 34 -3.89 -0.48 -11.04
CA THR A 34 -4.27 -1.70 -10.31
C THR A 34 -5.53 -1.53 -9.47
N PHE A 35 -5.85 -0.32 -9.02
CA PHE A 35 -7.09 -0.03 -8.30
C PHE A 35 -8.35 -0.26 -9.15
N LEU A 36 -8.25 -0.27 -10.48
CA LEU A 36 -9.32 -0.63 -11.41
C LEU A 36 -9.50 -2.16 -11.55
N GLY A 37 -8.56 -2.94 -11.02
CA GLY A 37 -8.61 -4.40 -11.03
C GLY A 37 -9.74 -4.96 -10.16
N SER A 38 -10.12 -6.19 -10.46
CA SER A 38 -11.29 -6.86 -9.85
C SER A 38 -11.25 -6.90 -8.33
N SER A 39 -10.06 -7.08 -7.73
CA SER A 39 -9.90 -7.16 -6.28
C SER A 39 -10.28 -5.87 -5.56
N LEU A 40 -9.72 -4.73 -6.00
CA LEU A 40 -9.99 -3.43 -5.37
C LEU A 40 -11.38 -2.91 -5.72
N GLN A 41 -11.90 -3.18 -6.93
CA GLN A 41 -13.28 -2.88 -7.28
C GLN A 41 -14.29 -3.69 -6.45
N THR A 42 -13.96 -4.95 -6.11
CA THR A 42 -14.76 -5.75 -5.17
C THR A 42 -14.70 -5.17 -3.77
N CYS A 43 -13.51 -4.77 -3.28
CA CYS A 43 -13.38 -4.06 -2.00
C CYS A 43 -14.24 -2.79 -1.96
N LYS A 44 -14.21 -1.98 -3.02
CA LYS A 44 -15.05 -0.77 -3.13
C LYS A 44 -16.53 -1.12 -3.03
N LYS A 45 -16.98 -2.13 -3.78
CA LYS A 45 -18.38 -2.57 -3.71
C LYS A 45 -18.75 -3.03 -2.31
N LEU A 46 -17.91 -3.82 -1.63
CA LEU A 46 -18.18 -4.29 -0.27
C LEU A 46 -18.31 -3.13 0.72
N LEU A 47 -17.48 -2.09 0.58
CA LEU A 47 -17.55 -0.88 1.40
C LEU A 47 -18.85 -0.10 1.12
N ASP A 48 -19.19 0.10 -0.16
CA ASP A 48 -20.38 0.84 -0.58
C ASP A 48 -21.69 0.12 -0.19
N ASP A 49 -21.67 -1.21 -0.21
CA ASP A 49 -22.79 -2.05 0.25
C ASP A 49 -22.87 -2.15 1.79
N GLY A 50 -21.94 -1.53 2.52
CA GLY A 50 -21.96 -1.46 3.99
C GLY A 50 -21.54 -2.75 4.70
N TRP A 51 -20.80 -3.66 4.03
CA TRP A 51 -20.43 -4.97 4.59
C TRP A 51 -19.65 -4.92 5.91
N ILE A 52 -18.91 -3.86 6.17
CA ILE A 52 -18.18 -3.66 7.43
C ILE A 52 -18.75 -2.51 8.28
N GLY A 53 -19.93 -2.00 7.90
CA GLY A 53 -20.49 -0.82 8.52
C GLY A 53 -19.66 0.45 8.20
N LYS A 54 -19.62 1.41 9.13
CA LYS A 54 -18.85 2.64 8.96
C LYS A 54 -17.35 2.38 9.15
N PRO A 55 -16.48 2.69 8.17
CA PRO A 55 -15.03 2.62 8.35
C PRO A 55 -14.54 3.54 9.48
N LEU A 56 -13.65 3.02 10.32
CA LEU A 56 -13.10 3.70 11.50
C LEU A 56 -11.58 3.90 11.40
N TYR A 57 -10.87 2.82 11.08
CA TYR A 57 -9.41 2.75 11.08
C TYR A 57 -8.90 1.94 9.89
N VAL A 58 -7.66 2.22 9.51
CA VAL A 58 -6.95 1.49 8.45
C VAL A 58 -5.53 1.17 8.91
N THR A 59 -5.05 0.00 8.54
CA THR A 59 -3.62 -0.31 8.59
C THR A 59 -3.09 -0.64 7.20
N MET A 60 -1.95 -0.07 6.82
CA MET A 60 -1.25 -0.35 5.58
C MET A 60 0.21 -0.66 5.87
N ASN A 61 0.68 -1.83 5.45
CA ASN A 61 2.03 -2.31 5.77
C ASN A 61 2.68 -2.91 4.53
N MET A 62 3.40 -2.08 3.76
CA MET A 62 4.29 -2.54 2.71
C MET A 62 5.65 -2.83 3.32
N MET A 63 5.94 -4.09 3.60
CA MET A 63 7.14 -4.51 4.30
C MET A 63 7.88 -5.56 3.50
N SER A 64 9.11 -5.26 3.09
CA SER A 64 9.99 -6.18 2.37
C SER A 64 11.44 -6.04 2.82
N GLY A 65 12.26 -7.06 2.51
CA GLY A 65 13.70 -7.05 2.76
C GLY A 65 14.51 -6.30 1.70
N GLY A 66 13.84 -5.57 0.80
CA GLY A 66 14.46 -4.84 -0.30
C GLY A 66 14.46 -5.61 -1.62
N VAL A 67 14.90 -4.94 -2.67
CA VAL A 67 14.82 -5.43 -4.06
C VAL A 67 16.13 -6.05 -4.56
N GLU A 68 17.22 -5.88 -3.83
CA GLU A 68 18.58 -6.31 -4.23
C GLU A 68 18.74 -7.83 -4.28
N THR A 69 17.81 -8.59 -3.73
CA THR A 69 17.83 -10.05 -3.74
C THR A 69 17.32 -10.66 -5.05
N TRP A 70 16.51 -9.92 -5.81
CA TRP A 70 15.81 -10.46 -6.98
C TRP A 70 15.79 -9.53 -8.19
N HIS A 71 15.87 -8.20 -8.02
CA HIS A 71 15.74 -7.25 -9.13
C HIS A 71 17.07 -7.15 -9.92
N PRO A 72 17.05 -7.14 -11.28
CA PRO A 72 18.26 -7.07 -12.09
C PRO A 72 19.01 -5.74 -12.01
N ALA A 73 18.33 -4.64 -11.63
CA ALA A 73 18.89 -3.29 -11.51
C ALA A 73 18.48 -2.64 -10.16
N PRO A 74 18.84 -3.23 -9.00
CA PRO A 74 18.32 -2.82 -7.71
C PRO A 74 18.79 -1.43 -7.26
N TRP A 75 19.93 -0.94 -7.73
CA TRP A 75 20.47 0.39 -7.38
C TRP A 75 19.52 1.54 -7.71
N ASN A 76 18.64 1.39 -8.69
CA ASN A 76 17.67 2.42 -9.07
C ASN A 76 16.58 2.63 -8.00
N TYR A 77 16.37 1.66 -7.13
CA TYR A 77 15.35 1.70 -6.07
C TYR A 77 15.82 2.40 -4.79
N TYR A 78 17.09 2.82 -4.74
CA TYR A 78 17.70 3.46 -3.58
C TYR A 78 18.17 4.89 -3.85
N LYS A 79 17.81 5.44 -5.02
CA LYS A 79 18.12 6.81 -5.45
C LYS A 79 16.96 7.76 -5.19
N GLU A 80 17.22 9.05 -5.32
CA GLU A 80 16.19 10.09 -5.28
C GLU A 80 15.02 9.76 -6.22
N GLY A 81 13.80 9.97 -5.73
CA GLY A 81 12.57 9.60 -6.46
C GLY A 81 12.20 8.12 -6.39
N ALA A 82 12.92 7.33 -5.59
CA ALA A 82 12.64 5.91 -5.37
C ALA A 82 12.45 5.60 -3.87
N GLY A 83 12.93 4.44 -3.39
CA GLY A 83 12.66 3.94 -2.05
C GLY A 83 11.24 3.38 -1.90
N PRO A 84 10.93 2.80 -0.73
CA PRO A 84 9.63 2.14 -0.53
C PRO A 84 8.45 3.09 -0.69
N LEU A 85 8.63 4.38 -0.39
CA LEU A 85 7.54 5.36 -0.47
C LEU A 85 7.21 5.73 -1.91
N TYR A 86 8.19 6.07 -2.75
CA TYR A 86 7.94 6.48 -4.15
C TYR A 86 7.75 5.29 -5.10
N ASP A 87 8.33 4.13 -4.78
CA ASP A 87 8.15 2.94 -5.59
C ASP A 87 6.82 2.25 -5.33
N MET A 88 6.51 1.97 -4.07
CA MET A 88 5.33 1.19 -3.67
C MET A 88 4.17 2.05 -3.12
N GLY A 89 4.47 3.20 -2.54
CA GLY A 89 3.45 4.11 -1.99
C GLY A 89 2.35 4.48 -2.96
N PRO A 90 2.62 4.75 -4.26
CA PRO A 90 1.57 5.06 -5.22
C PRO A 90 0.45 4.02 -5.28
N TYR A 91 0.77 2.72 -5.19
CA TYR A 91 -0.23 1.65 -5.18
C TYR A 91 -1.14 1.71 -3.94
N TYR A 92 -0.53 1.86 -2.76
CA TYR A 92 -1.23 1.89 -1.49
C TYR A 92 -2.07 3.15 -1.31
N PHE A 93 -1.52 4.32 -1.62
CA PHE A 93 -2.24 5.59 -1.48
C PHE A 93 -3.34 5.76 -2.53
N THR A 94 -3.14 5.26 -3.75
CA THR A 94 -4.19 5.26 -4.77
C THR A 94 -5.34 4.33 -4.36
N ALA A 95 -5.03 3.12 -3.88
CA ALA A 95 -6.05 2.21 -3.36
C ALA A 95 -6.80 2.82 -2.16
N LEU A 96 -6.08 3.38 -1.17
CA LEU A 96 -6.69 4.04 -0.03
C LEU A 96 -7.64 5.16 -0.46
N THR A 97 -7.19 6.03 -1.38
CA THR A 97 -7.98 7.17 -1.87
C THR A 97 -9.21 6.71 -2.65
N ALA A 98 -9.07 5.68 -3.49
CA ALA A 98 -10.18 5.12 -4.25
C ALA A 98 -11.23 4.46 -3.35
N LEU A 99 -10.81 3.81 -2.27
CA LEU A 99 -11.69 3.11 -1.35
C LEU A 99 -12.37 4.04 -0.33
N LEU A 100 -11.63 4.98 0.26
CA LEU A 100 -12.07 5.73 1.45
C LEU A 100 -11.94 7.25 1.33
N GLY A 101 -11.41 7.76 0.23
CA GLY A 101 -11.21 9.19 0.00
C GLY A 101 -9.82 9.71 0.37
N PRO A 102 -9.57 11.02 0.18
CA PRO A 102 -8.25 11.59 0.26
C PRO A 102 -7.74 11.78 1.70
N MET A 103 -6.41 11.75 1.84
CA MET A 103 -5.70 12.12 3.06
C MET A 103 -5.85 13.61 3.33
N LYS A 104 -6.18 13.96 4.58
CA LYS A 104 -6.31 15.34 5.06
C LYS A 104 -5.00 15.83 5.67
N ARG A 105 -4.37 14.98 6.48
CA ARG A 105 -3.10 15.28 7.15
C ARG A 105 -2.34 14.00 7.49
N VAL A 106 -1.03 14.11 7.63
CA VAL A 106 -0.15 13.01 7.98
C VAL A 106 0.99 13.50 8.87
N CYS A 107 1.43 12.62 9.77
CA CYS A 107 2.67 12.77 10.54
C CYS A 107 3.46 11.47 10.40
N ALA A 108 4.73 11.56 10.03
CA ALA A 108 5.55 10.38 9.80
C ALA A 108 7.02 10.65 10.14
N PHE A 109 7.72 9.56 10.43
CA PHE A 109 9.17 9.51 10.56
C PHE A 109 9.74 8.61 9.48
N SER A 110 10.99 8.88 9.10
CA SER A 110 11.71 8.06 8.13
C SER A 110 13.13 7.80 8.61
N GLY A 111 13.71 6.72 8.10
CA GLY A 111 15.08 6.34 8.42
C GLY A 111 15.64 5.37 7.40
N THR A 112 16.93 5.07 7.54
CA THR A 112 17.66 4.11 6.71
C THR A 112 18.27 3.07 7.65
N GLY A 113 17.76 1.83 7.59
CA GLY A 113 18.18 0.77 8.50
C GLY A 113 19.57 0.21 8.17
N PHE A 114 19.93 0.17 6.89
CA PHE A 114 21.20 -0.35 6.41
C PHE A 114 21.94 0.70 5.59
N SER A 115 23.12 1.11 6.03
CA SER A 115 23.97 2.08 5.32
C SER A 115 24.49 1.56 3.98
N GLU A 116 24.53 0.23 3.82
CA GLU A 116 24.90 -0.43 2.58
C GLU A 116 24.07 -1.73 2.38
N ARG A 117 23.82 -2.07 1.11
CA ARG A 117 23.07 -3.25 0.72
C ARG A 117 23.83 -4.00 -0.38
N LYS A 118 23.94 -5.30 -0.24
CA LYS A 118 24.68 -6.15 -1.20
C LYS A 118 23.75 -6.63 -2.30
N ILE A 119 24.16 -6.49 -3.55
CA ILE A 119 23.44 -7.02 -4.72
C ILE A 119 23.64 -8.55 -4.76
N TRP A 120 22.54 -9.30 -4.81
CA TRP A 120 22.56 -10.76 -4.77
C TRP A 120 22.43 -11.42 -6.14
N THR A 121 21.95 -10.70 -7.15
CA THR A 121 21.64 -11.23 -8.47
C THR A 121 22.09 -10.30 -9.58
N GLY A 122 22.09 -10.81 -10.82
CA GLY A 122 22.38 -10.03 -12.02
C GLY A 122 23.87 -9.73 -12.26
N PRO A 123 24.17 -8.86 -13.22
CA PRO A 123 25.54 -8.61 -13.69
C PRO A 123 26.42 -7.90 -12.67
N ARG A 124 25.83 -7.21 -11.71
CA ARG A 124 26.53 -6.50 -10.64
C ARG A 124 26.47 -7.23 -9.28
N LYS A 125 26.24 -8.55 -9.31
CA LYS A 125 26.22 -9.39 -8.08
C LYS A 125 27.49 -9.21 -7.26
N GLY A 126 27.32 -8.96 -5.96
CA GLY A 126 28.40 -8.76 -5.01
C GLY A 126 28.76 -7.29 -4.76
N GLU A 127 28.37 -6.39 -5.67
CA GLU A 127 28.55 -4.96 -5.46
C GLU A 127 27.64 -4.45 -4.32
N ARG A 128 27.97 -3.26 -3.79
CA ARG A 128 27.26 -2.62 -2.70
C ARG A 128 26.50 -1.39 -3.21
N ILE A 129 25.30 -1.21 -2.69
CA ILE A 129 24.45 -0.04 -2.89
C ILE A 129 24.46 0.75 -1.60
N HIS A 130 24.70 2.05 -1.66
CA HIS A 130 24.50 2.99 -0.57
C HIS A 130 23.19 3.74 -0.81
N PRO A 131 22.14 3.53 0.02
CA PRO A 131 20.86 4.22 -0.17
C PRO A 131 21.03 5.74 -0.06
N GLU A 132 20.53 6.46 -1.04
CA GLU A 132 20.50 7.92 -1.09
C GLU A 132 19.20 8.48 -0.48
N VAL A 133 18.22 7.60 -0.24
CA VAL A 133 16.89 7.91 0.31
C VAL A 133 16.58 7.04 1.51
N ALA A 134 15.63 7.47 2.32
CA ALA A 134 15.15 6.65 3.43
C ALA A 134 14.54 5.34 2.93
N THR A 135 14.82 4.25 3.65
CA THR A 135 14.40 2.89 3.31
C THR A 135 13.29 2.37 4.21
N HIS A 136 12.90 3.17 5.22
CA HIS A 136 11.79 2.92 6.12
C HIS A 136 11.02 4.19 6.42
N TYR A 137 9.69 4.10 6.39
CA TYR A 137 8.75 5.15 6.76
C TYR A 137 7.68 4.57 7.66
N SER A 138 7.40 5.25 8.78
CA SER A 138 6.32 4.91 9.70
C SER A 138 5.52 6.16 10.02
N GLY A 139 4.19 6.09 9.96
CA GLY A 139 3.38 7.26 10.17
C GLY A 139 1.91 6.99 10.46
N VAL A 140 1.21 8.08 10.79
CA VAL A 140 -0.23 8.11 11.02
C VAL A 140 -0.84 9.22 10.19
N GLY A 141 -1.95 8.94 9.52
CA GLY A 141 -2.73 9.89 8.75
C GLY A 141 -4.18 9.98 9.19
N GLU A 142 -4.84 11.04 8.79
CA GLU A 142 -6.29 11.22 8.92
C GLU A 142 -6.87 11.51 7.54
N LEU A 143 -7.89 10.76 7.13
CA LEU A 143 -8.64 11.04 5.91
C LEU A 143 -9.62 12.21 6.13
N THR A 144 -10.11 12.79 5.04
CA THR A 144 -11.15 13.83 5.11
C THR A 144 -12.45 13.35 5.76
N SER A 145 -12.70 12.05 5.74
CA SER A 145 -13.83 11.38 6.42
C SER A 145 -13.64 11.22 7.94
N GLY A 146 -12.45 11.52 8.47
CA GLY A 146 -12.09 11.30 9.88
C GLY A 146 -11.53 9.89 10.16
N VAL A 147 -11.42 9.02 9.19
CA VAL A 147 -10.79 7.70 9.33
C VAL A 147 -9.29 7.88 9.63
N ILE A 148 -8.79 7.17 10.63
CA ILE A 148 -7.37 7.18 10.99
C ILE A 148 -6.64 6.04 10.29
N VAL A 149 -5.47 6.35 9.73
CA VAL A 149 -4.64 5.41 8.97
C VAL A 149 -3.29 5.26 9.65
N SER A 150 -2.91 4.04 10.01
CA SER A 150 -1.53 3.68 10.36
C SER A 150 -0.84 3.15 9.12
N LEU A 151 0.36 3.61 8.83
CA LEU A 151 1.09 3.19 7.64
C LEU A 151 2.56 2.89 7.94
N ASN A 152 3.07 1.85 7.31
CA ASN A 152 4.48 1.49 7.30
C ASN A 152 4.89 1.10 5.88
N MET A 153 6.01 1.67 5.42
CA MET A 153 6.61 1.34 4.14
C MET A 153 8.09 1.10 4.31
N SER A 154 8.56 -0.11 4.01
CA SER A 154 9.92 -0.50 4.34
C SER A 154 10.53 -1.47 3.34
N PHE A 155 11.82 -1.24 3.05
CA PHE A 155 12.73 -2.20 2.41
C PHE A 155 13.69 -2.86 3.42
N ASP A 156 13.49 -2.64 4.72
CA ASP A 156 14.40 -3.11 5.78
C ASP A 156 13.85 -4.27 6.60
N ILE A 157 12.68 -4.81 6.23
CA ILE A 157 11.95 -5.82 7.02
C ILE A 157 12.02 -7.18 6.34
N TRP A 158 12.73 -8.12 6.95
CA TRP A 158 12.90 -9.48 6.43
C TRP A 158 11.60 -10.29 6.43
N LYS A 159 10.74 -10.07 7.45
CA LYS A 159 9.43 -10.69 7.56
C LYS A 159 8.50 -9.85 8.44
N SER A 160 7.26 -9.74 8.04
CA SER A 160 6.17 -9.16 8.83
C SER A 160 5.01 -10.15 8.95
N ASN A 161 4.36 -10.15 10.11
CA ASN A 161 3.08 -10.84 10.31
C ASN A 161 1.91 -9.85 10.33
N LEU A 162 2.18 -8.55 10.11
CA LEU A 162 1.13 -7.56 9.99
C LEU A 162 0.38 -7.76 8.67
N PRO A 163 -0.95 -7.55 8.67
CA PRO A 163 -1.70 -7.55 7.43
C PRO A 163 -1.20 -6.45 6.50
N MET A 164 -1.19 -6.74 5.22
CA MET A 164 -0.70 -5.79 4.21
C MET A 164 -1.58 -4.56 4.13
N PHE A 165 -2.92 -4.77 4.15
CA PHE A 165 -3.89 -3.69 4.14
C PHE A 165 -5.21 -4.20 4.75
N GLU A 166 -5.65 -3.58 5.85
CA GLU A 166 -6.96 -3.86 6.47
C GLU A 166 -7.73 -2.59 6.75
N ILE A 167 -9.04 -2.65 6.56
CA ILE A 167 -10.00 -1.60 6.90
C ILE A 167 -10.91 -2.12 7.99
N TYR A 168 -10.92 -1.45 9.12
CA TYR A 168 -11.73 -1.79 10.29
C TYR A 168 -12.97 -0.91 10.34
N GLY A 169 -14.13 -1.53 10.36
CA GLY A 169 -15.42 -0.87 10.43
C GLY A 169 -16.19 -1.20 11.72
N THR A 170 -17.34 -0.57 11.88
CA THR A 170 -18.21 -0.79 13.04
C THR A 170 -18.82 -2.20 13.12
N GLU A 171 -18.92 -2.89 11.99
CA GLU A 171 -19.59 -4.20 11.89
C GLU A 171 -18.67 -5.31 11.38
N GLY A 172 -17.45 -4.97 10.98
CA GLY A 172 -16.50 -5.96 10.48
C GLY A 172 -15.17 -5.38 10.07
N THR A 173 -14.30 -6.26 9.57
CA THR A 173 -12.99 -5.94 9.01
C THR A 173 -12.93 -6.41 7.56
N LEU A 174 -12.41 -5.58 6.69
CA LEU A 174 -12.10 -5.93 5.30
C LEU A 174 -10.58 -6.07 5.15
N GLU A 175 -10.13 -7.27 4.84
CA GLU A 175 -8.76 -7.53 4.40
C GLU A 175 -8.69 -7.25 2.90
N VAL A 176 -7.92 -6.22 2.55
CA VAL A 176 -7.72 -5.78 1.17
C VAL A 176 -6.52 -6.53 0.58
N PRO A 177 -6.65 -7.15 -0.61
CA PRO A 177 -5.53 -7.77 -1.30
C PRO A 177 -4.42 -6.78 -1.63
N ASP A 178 -3.25 -7.30 -2.02
CA ASP A 178 -2.10 -6.48 -2.39
C ASP A 178 -2.47 -5.41 -3.42
N PRO A 179 -2.37 -4.11 -3.09
CA PRO A 179 -2.71 -3.04 -4.02
C PRO A 179 -1.82 -2.97 -5.26
N ASN A 180 -0.65 -3.61 -5.23
CA ASN A 180 0.25 -3.72 -6.39
C ASN A 180 -0.25 -4.75 -7.43
N MET A 181 -1.32 -5.49 -7.12
CA MET A 181 -1.87 -6.53 -7.97
C MET A 181 -3.29 -6.19 -8.42
N SER A 182 -3.63 -6.48 -9.67
CA SER A 182 -4.99 -6.29 -10.19
C SER A 182 -5.98 -7.37 -9.71
N GLY A 183 -5.46 -8.48 -9.17
CA GLY A 183 -6.23 -9.62 -8.67
C GLY A 183 -6.02 -9.86 -7.18
N GLY A 184 -6.67 -10.88 -6.66
CA GLY A 184 -6.65 -11.28 -5.25
C GLY A 184 -8.05 -11.45 -4.69
N LYS A 185 -8.17 -12.09 -3.54
CA LYS A 185 -9.47 -12.34 -2.89
C LYS A 185 -9.61 -11.43 -1.67
N PRO A 186 -10.50 -10.44 -1.68
CA PRO A 186 -10.88 -9.72 -0.47
C PRO A 186 -11.47 -10.68 0.55
N ARG A 187 -11.23 -10.42 1.84
CA ARG A 187 -11.85 -11.18 2.92
C ARG A 187 -12.57 -10.24 3.87
N VAL A 188 -13.79 -10.63 4.25
CA VAL A 188 -14.60 -9.89 5.21
C VAL A 188 -14.78 -10.74 6.46
N TYR A 189 -14.47 -10.15 7.61
CA TYR A 189 -14.66 -10.74 8.94
C TYR A 189 -15.79 -9.99 9.64
N ARG A 190 -16.86 -10.67 9.96
CA ARG A 190 -18.02 -10.08 10.64
C ARG A 190 -18.32 -10.81 11.95
N LYS A 191 -19.01 -10.13 12.85
CA LYS A 191 -19.49 -10.69 14.10
C LYS A 191 -20.53 -11.79 13.84
N GLU A 192 -21.39 -11.59 12.86
CA GLU A 192 -22.36 -12.57 12.38
C GLU A 192 -21.85 -13.24 11.11
N ARG A 193 -22.14 -14.54 10.96
CA ARG A 193 -21.71 -15.30 9.79
C ARG A 193 -22.23 -14.67 8.51
N SER A 194 -21.35 -14.35 7.58
CA SER A 194 -21.75 -14.15 6.21
C SER A 194 -22.31 -15.44 5.65
N LEU A 195 -23.52 -15.39 5.14
CA LEU A 195 -24.15 -16.52 4.41
C LEU A 195 -23.69 -16.57 2.95
N ASP A 196 -22.84 -15.64 2.52
CA ASP A 196 -22.34 -15.58 1.15
C ASP A 196 -21.19 -16.56 0.94
N PRO A 197 -21.36 -17.61 0.11
CA PRO A 197 -20.32 -18.60 -0.16
C PRO A 197 -19.10 -18.04 -0.91
N LEU A 198 -19.17 -16.81 -1.45
CA LEU A 198 -18.05 -16.15 -2.13
C LEU A 198 -17.03 -15.56 -1.15
N TYR A 199 -17.40 -15.39 0.13
CA TYR A 199 -16.54 -14.79 1.14
C TYR A 199 -16.29 -15.81 2.25
N GLU A 200 -15.04 -16.29 2.35
CA GLU A 200 -14.64 -17.20 3.43
C GLU A 200 -14.71 -16.46 4.79
N ASP A 201 -15.57 -16.95 5.70
CA ASP A 201 -15.55 -16.57 7.11
C ASP A 201 -14.32 -17.21 7.78
N SER A 202 -13.20 -16.48 7.79
CA SER A 202 -11.96 -16.95 8.42
C SER A 202 -11.94 -16.77 9.95
N GLY A 203 -13.02 -16.21 10.53
CA GLY A 203 -13.12 -16.03 11.99
C GLY A 203 -13.05 -17.35 12.78
N LYS A 204 -13.47 -18.46 12.20
CA LYS A 204 -13.42 -19.77 12.84
C LYS A 204 -12.05 -20.42 12.91
N ASN A 205 -11.13 -20.09 12.00
CA ASN A 205 -9.80 -20.70 11.99
C ASN A 205 -8.86 -20.13 13.04
N ARG A 206 -9.06 -18.90 13.51
CA ARG A 206 -8.21 -18.32 14.56
C ARG A 206 -8.45 -18.94 15.95
N GLN A 207 -9.67 -19.41 16.26
CA GLN A 207 -9.94 -20.06 17.54
C GLN A 207 -9.45 -21.52 17.61
N LYS A 208 -9.23 -22.19 16.47
CA LYS A 208 -8.72 -23.58 16.44
C LYS A 208 -7.20 -23.69 16.44
N GLN A 209 -6.44 -22.61 16.14
CA GLN A 209 -4.98 -22.61 16.19
C GLN A 209 -4.40 -22.21 17.56
N GLY A 210 -5.24 -21.89 18.53
CA GLY A 210 -4.84 -21.51 19.89
C GLY A 210 -4.80 -22.62 20.92
N VAL A 211 -4.97 -23.88 20.53
CA VAL A 211 -4.92 -25.01 21.48
C VAL A 211 -4.11 -26.14 20.84
N SER A 212 -2.81 -26.07 21.00
CA SER A 212 -1.89 -27.19 21.21
C SER A 212 -0.47 -26.66 21.42
N ALA A 213 -0.19 -26.30 22.64
CA ALA A 213 1.17 -26.35 23.18
C ALA A 213 1.08 -27.22 24.45
N GLU A 214 1.28 -28.50 24.29
CA GLU A 214 1.87 -29.38 25.27
C GLU A 214 3.24 -29.80 24.77
#